data_3a864713ed71bd09844fb64155cbb3d5
#
_entry.id   3a864713ed71bd09844fb64155cbb3d5
#
_cell.length_a   1.000
_cell.length_b   1.000
_cell.length_c   1.000
_cell.angle_alpha   90.00
_cell.angle_beta   90.00
_cell.angle_gamma   90.00
#
_symmetry.space_group_name_H-M   'P 1'
#
loop_
_entity.id
_entity.type
_entity.pdbx_description
1 polymer ?
#
loop_
_entity_poly.entity_id
_entity_poly.type
_entity_poly.pdbx_seq_one_letter_code
_entity_poly.pdbx_strand_id
1 'polypeptide(L)'
;PGKTRLINHFLIDNAWYLVDLPGYGYARTSKTKRSEFSKIITDYVLKCEKMHFLFVLADIRLEPQKIDLQFIEMLGMNGIPFAVIFTKADKLSKTQREKSVERSRAALAEQWEELPRMFVSSSQHSTGREEILGFIGECLNV
;
A
#
# COMPACT_ATOMS: atom_id res chain seq x y z
N PRO A 1 16.11 -18.27 8.25
CA PRO A 1 16.65 -16.90 8.34
C PRO A 1 16.29 -16.04 7.13
N GLY A 2 16.17 -16.60 5.93
CA GLY A 2 15.77 -15.85 4.76
C GLY A 2 14.37 -15.26 4.83
N LYS A 3 13.46 -15.94 5.51
CA LYS A 3 12.06 -15.49 5.63
C LYS A 3 11.91 -14.31 6.57
N THR A 4 12.70 -14.25 7.64
CA THR A 4 12.62 -13.15 8.60
C THR A 4 13.17 -11.84 8.04
N ARG A 5 14.02 -11.91 7.02
CA ARG A 5 14.59 -10.74 6.35
C ARG A 5 13.59 -10.05 5.41
N LEU A 6 12.51 -10.74 5.05
CA LEU A 6 11.51 -10.21 4.11
C LEU A 6 10.48 -9.31 4.80
N ILE A 7 10.33 -9.44 6.11
CA ILE A 7 9.43 -8.61 6.90
C ILE A 7 10.27 -7.80 7.87
N ASN A 8 10.26 -6.48 7.72
CA ASN A 8 11.03 -5.57 8.55
C ASN A 8 10.12 -4.77 9.47
N HIS A 9 10.47 -4.72 10.74
CA HIS A 9 9.71 -3.99 11.77
C HIS A 9 10.52 -2.78 12.24
N PHE A 10 9.90 -1.60 12.19
CA PHE A 10 10.52 -0.36 12.64
C PHE A 10 9.70 0.22 13.78
N LEU A 11 10.32 0.38 14.94
CA LEU A 11 9.67 1.03 16.08
C LEU A 11 9.75 2.55 15.89
N ILE A 12 8.59 3.21 15.82
CA ILE A 12 8.49 4.63 15.57
C ILE A 12 8.13 5.36 16.86
N ASP A 13 8.94 6.34 17.22
CA ASP A 13 8.72 7.18 18.43
C ASP A 13 8.46 6.37 19.70
N ASN A 14 9.02 5.17 19.76
CA ASN A 14 8.83 4.24 20.87
C ASN A 14 7.35 3.94 21.16
N ALA A 15 6.47 4.13 20.20
CA ALA A 15 5.02 4.06 20.38
C ALA A 15 4.32 3.03 19.48
N TRP A 16 4.78 2.85 18.24
CA TRP A 16 4.11 1.96 17.29
C TRP A 16 5.09 1.38 16.29
N TYR A 17 4.66 0.34 15.59
CA TYR A 17 5.50 -0.34 14.61
C TYR A 17 5.03 -0.05 13.18
N LEU A 18 5.99 0.33 12.34
CA LEU A 18 5.82 0.35 10.90
C LEU A 18 6.40 -0.95 10.37
N VAL A 19 5.60 -1.72 9.66
CA VAL A 19 6.01 -3.02 9.13
C VAL A 19 6.13 -2.94 7.62
N ASP A 20 7.31 -3.26 7.12
CA ASP A 20 7.60 -3.29 5.69
C ASP A 20 7.50 -4.73 5.19
N LEU A 21 6.55 -4.98 4.29
CA LEU A 21 6.35 -6.29 3.69
C LEU A 21 6.95 -6.34 2.29
N PRO A 22 7.35 -7.52 1.80
CA PRO A 22 7.84 -7.62 0.42
C PRO A 22 6.75 -7.27 -0.59
N GLY A 23 7.14 -6.71 -1.72
CA GLY A 23 6.18 -6.36 -2.77
C GLY A 23 5.60 -7.60 -3.46
N TYR A 24 4.28 -7.62 -3.60
CA TYR A 24 3.60 -8.74 -4.26
C TYR A 24 3.75 -8.73 -5.79
N GLY A 25 4.04 -7.57 -6.36
CA GLY A 25 4.16 -7.40 -7.81
C GLY A 25 5.56 -7.17 -8.33
N TYR A 26 6.59 -7.62 -7.60
CA TYR A 26 7.97 -7.32 -7.96
C TYR A 26 8.38 -8.06 -9.23
N ALA A 27 8.47 -7.32 -10.35
CA ALA A 27 8.62 -7.87 -11.69
C ALA A 27 10.01 -8.47 -11.97
N ARG A 28 11.02 -8.09 -11.20
CA ARG A 28 12.40 -8.56 -11.42
C ARG A 28 12.72 -9.90 -10.77
N THR A 29 11.80 -10.43 -9.97
CA THR A 29 12.00 -11.73 -9.34
C THR A 29 11.42 -12.84 -10.20
N SER A 30 11.86 -14.08 -9.96
CA SER A 30 11.31 -15.26 -10.62
C SER A 30 9.84 -15.46 -10.24
N LYS A 31 9.10 -16.22 -11.05
CA LYS A 31 7.72 -16.61 -10.74
C LYS A 31 7.61 -17.26 -9.36
N THR A 32 8.56 -18.11 -9.02
CA THR A 32 8.59 -18.82 -7.74
C THR A 32 8.70 -17.83 -6.57
N LYS A 33 9.62 -16.86 -6.67
CA LYS A 33 9.79 -15.85 -5.62
C LYS A 33 8.58 -14.94 -5.48
N ARG A 34 7.94 -14.57 -6.59
CA ARG A 34 6.70 -13.78 -6.53
C ARG A 34 5.59 -14.54 -5.83
N SER A 35 5.48 -15.82 -6.10
CA SER A 35 4.51 -16.68 -5.43
C SER A 35 4.77 -16.77 -3.93
N GLU A 36 6.04 -16.92 -3.53
CA GLU A 36 6.45 -16.93 -2.13
C GLU A 36 6.13 -15.61 -1.44
N PHE A 37 6.44 -14.49 -2.09
CA PHE A 37 6.17 -13.16 -1.54
C PHE A 37 4.66 -12.93 -1.36
N SER A 38 3.87 -13.33 -2.36
CA SER A 38 2.41 -13.22 -2.27
C SER A 38 1.86 -14.02 -1.10
N LYS A 39 2.39 -15.22 -0.89
CA LYS A 39 1.98 -16.07 0.23
C LYS A 39 2.34 -15.43 1.57
N ILE A 40 3.57 -14.91 1.71
CA ILE A 40 4.03 -14.24 2.93
C ILE A 40 3.12 -13.05 3.26
N ILE A 41 2.83 -12.22 2.27
CA ILE A 41 1.97 -11.05 2.45
C ILE A 41 0.57 -11.47 2.85
N THR A 42 -0.03 -12.41 2.12
CA THR A 42 -1.38 -12.89 2.40
C THR A 42 -1.48 -13.49 3.78
N ASP A 43 -0.53 -14.34 4.15
CA ASP A 43 -0.50 -14.93 5.49
C ASP A 43 -0.38 -13.86 6.57
N TYR A 44 0.49 -12.87 6.35
CA TYR A 44 0.66 -11.80 7.32
C TYR A 44 -0.62 -11.00 7.51
N VAL A 45 -1.22 -10.52 6.43
CA VAL A 45 -2.41 -9.65 6.52
C VAL A 45 -3.63 -10.38 7.05
N LEU A 46 -3.74 -11.68 6.79
CA LEU A 46 -4.89 -12.46 7.27
C LEU A 46 -4.73 -12.96 8.70
N LYS A 47 -3.50 -13.16 9.18
CA LYS A 47 -3.23 -13.79 10.47
C LYS A 47 -2.69 -12.85 11.54
N CYS A 48 -2.19 -11.68 11.19
CA CYS A 48 -1.63 -10.76 12.18
C CYS A 48 -2.73 -9.99 12.89
N GLU A 49 -3.04 -10.39 14.11
CA GLU A 49 -4.08 -9.75 14.93
C GLU A 49 -3.72 -8.34 15.39
N LYS A 50 -2.42 -8.01 15.42
CA LYS A 50 -1.93 -6.71 15.88
C LYS A 50 -1.87 -5.66 14.78
N MET A 51 -2.17 -6.02 13.54
CA MET A 51 -2.18 -5.08 12.43
C MET A 51 -3.41 -4.17 12.53
N HIS A 52 -3.18 -2.87 12.66
CA HIS A 52 -4.27 -1.89 12.76
C HIS A 52 -4.71 -1.37 11.40
N PHE A 53 -3.78 -1.28 10.46
CA PHE A 53 -4.06 -0.67 9.16
C PHE A 53 -3.00 -1.08 8.14
N LEU A 54 -3.39 -1.16 6.88
CA LEU A 54 -2.49 -1.54 5.80
C LEU A 54 -2.45 -0.44 4.73
N PHE A 55 -1.25 -0.11 4.28
CA PHE A 55 -1.08 0.79 3.14
C PHE A 55 -0.62 0.01 1.92
N VAL A 56 -1.34 0.17 0.82
CA VAL A 56 -0.96 -0.39 -0.47
C VAL A 56 -0.22 0.68 -1.26
N LEU A 57 1.05 0.43 -1.57
CA LEU A 57 1.88 1.38 -2.31
C LEU A 57 1.76 1.14 -3.80
N ALA A 58 1.51 2.20 -4.56
CA ALA A 58 1.38 2.13 -6.01
C ALA A 58 2.18 3.26 -6.65
N ASP A 59 2.96 2.95 -7.66
CA ASP A 59 3.71 3.95 -8.43
C ASP A 59 2.72 4.79 -9.23
N ILE A 60 2.69 6.10 -8.98
CA ILE A 60 1.71 7.00 -9.60
C ILE A 60 1.83 7.06 -11.12
N ARG A 61 2.97 6.70 -11.69
CA ARG A 61 3.19 6.71 -13.13
C ARG A 61 2.48 5.57 -13.86
N LEU A 62 2.14 4.51 -13.14
CA LEU A 62 1.62 3.28 -13.72
C LEU A 62 0.10 3.22 -13.66
N GLU A 63 -0.49 2.54 -14.64
CA GLU A 63 -1.90 2.20 -14.60
C GLU A 63 -2.14 1.14 -13.52
N PRO A 64 -3.35 1.09 -12.94
CA PRO A 64 -3.67 0.01 -12.01
C PRO A 64 -3.47 -1.34 -12.69
N GLN A 65 -2.63 -2.17 -12.09
CA GLN A 65 -2.34 -3.49 -12.61
C GLN A 65 -3.37 -4.49 -12.11
N LYS A 66 -3.61 -5.53 -12.87
CA LYS A 66 -4.54 -6.59 -12.47
C LYS A 66 -4.18 -7.16 -11.10
N ILE A 67 -2.89 -7.34 -10.83
CA ILE A 67 -2.41 -7.89 -9.56
C ILE A 67 -2.75 -6.95 -8.38
N ASP A 68 -2.67 -5.63 -8.59
CA ASP A 68 -3.04 -4.64 -7.58
C ASP A 68 -4.53 -4.72 -7.26
N LEU A 69 -5.35 -4.79 -8.28
CA LEU A 69 -6.80 -4.86 -8.12
C LEU A 69 -7.23 -6.16 -7.44
N GLN A 70 -6.58 -7.26 -7.77
CA GLN A 70 -6.82 -8.56 -7.13
C GLN A 70 -6.46 -8.53 -5.65
N PHE A 71 -5.33 -7.91 -5.32
CA PHE A 71 -4.89 -7.79 -3.94
C PHE A 71 -5.86 -6.93 -3.13
N ILE A 72 -6.27 -5.79 -3.68
CA ILE A 72 -7.24 -4.89 -3.04
C ILE A 72 -8.58 -5.60 -2.85
N GLU A 73 -9.03 -6.37 -3.83
CA GLU A 73 -10.25 -7.16 -3.70
C GLU A 73 -10.15 -8.16 -2.55
N MET A 74 -9.02 -8.83 -2.42
CA MET A 74 -8.79 -9.77 -1.32
C MET A 74 -8.85 -9.06 0.03
N LEU A 75 -8.28 -7.87 0.14
CA LEU A 75 -8.36 -7.07 1.38
C LEU A 75 -9.81 -6.75 1.73
N GLY A 76 -10.58 -6.31 0.75
CA GLY A 76 -11.98 -5.97 0.94
C GLY A 76 -12.84 -7.15 1.34
N MET A 77 -12.65 -8.30 0.70
CA MET A 77 -13.38 -9.52 1.01
C MET A 77 -13.10 -10.03 2.42
N ASN A 78 -11.95 -9.73 2.96
CA ASN A 78 -11.56 -10.15 4.31
C ASN A 78 -11.72 -9.05 5.36
N GLY A 79 -12.33 -7.92 5.00
CA GLY A 79 -12.59 -6.85 5.94
C GLY A 79 -11.35 -6.16 6.49
N ILE A 80 -10.25 -6.17 5.73
CA ILE A 80 -9.00 -5.59 6.18
C ILE A 80 -8.99 -4.09 5.87
N PRO A 81 -8.83 -3.21 6.88
CA PRO A 81 -8.78 -1.78 6.64
C PRO A 81 -7.50 -1.38 5.91
N PHE A 82 -7.64 -0.61 4.84
CA PHE A 82 -6.49 -0.22 4.03
C PHE A 82 -6.70 1.14 3.38
N ALA A 83 -5.60 1.72 2.92
CA ALA A 83 -5.59 2.91 2.08
C ALA A 83 -4.52 2.72 1.00
N VAL A 84 -4.60 3.51 -0.05
CA VAL A 84 -3.63 3.48 -1.14
C VAL A 84 -2.73 4.70 -1.03
N ILE A 85 -1.43 4.50 -1.17
CA ILE A 85 -0.45 5.59 -1.26
C ILE A 85 0.18 5.53 -2.63
N PHE A 86 -0.04 6.58 -3.43
CA PHE A 86 0.65 6.74 -4.70
C PHE A 86 2.03 7.32 -4.44
N THR A 87 3.06 6.59 -4.88
CA THR A 87 4.45 6.99 -4.68
C THR A 87 5.01 7.68 -5.91
N LYS A 88 6.18 8.33 -5.77
CA LYS A 88 6.93 8.94 -6.86
C LYS A 88 6.20 10.08 -7.57
N ALA A 89 5.42 10.84 -6.82
CA ALA A 89 4.64 11.95 -7.36
C ALA A 89 5.52 13.02 -8.02
N ASP A 90 6.78 13.15 -7.60
CA ASP A 90 7.74 14.09 -8.19
C ASP A 90 8.03 13.80 -9.67
N LYS A 91 7.73 12.60 -10.15
CA LYS A 91 7.95 12.20 -11.55
C LYS A 91 6.87 12.70 -12.50
N LEU A 92 5.77 13.25 -11.99
CA LEU A 92 4.66 13.75 -12.78
C LEU A 92 4.33 15.20 -12.44
N SER A 93 3.78 15.92 -13.42
CA SER A 93 3.22 17.25 -13.18
C SER A 93 1.93 17.14 -12.35
N LYS A 94 1.48 18.26 -11.81
CA LYS A 94 0.22 18.30 -11.04
C LYS A 94 -0.96 17.73 -11.85
N THR A 95 -1.09 18.15 -13.10
CA THR A 95 -2.16 17.67 -13.98
C THR A 95 -2.08 16.16 -14.22
N GLN A 96 -0.86 15.66 -14.46
CA GLN A 96 -0.64 14.24 -14.67
C GLN A 96 -0.95 13.42 -13.41
N ARG A 97 -0.60 13.95 -12.23
CA ARG A 97 -0.94 13.30 -10.94
C ARG A 97 -2.44 13.16 -10.78
N GLU A 98 -3.18 14.24 -11.04
CA GLU A 98 -4.63 14.25 -10.91
C GLU A 98 -5.27 13.23 -11.86
N LYS A 99 -4.81 13.16 -13.09
CA LYS A 99 -5.29 12.17 -14.07
C LYS A 99 -4.99 10.75 -13.65
N SER A 100 -3.80 10.50 -13.10
CA SER A 100 -3.42 9.18 -12.64
C SER A 100 -4.29 8.72 -11.47
N VAL A 101 -4.53 9.58 -10.50
CA VAL A 101 -5.39 9.27 -9.35
C VAL A 101 -6.82 9.00 -9.81
N GLU A 102 -7.36 9.83 -10.71
CA GLU A 102 -8.72 9.64 -11.22
C GLU A 102 -8.85 8.33 -12.00
N ARG A 103 -7.83 7.95 -12.76
CA ARG A 103 -7.82 6.67 -13.47
C ARG A 103 -7.92 5.49 -12.50
N SER A 104 -7.18 5.57 -11.39
CA SER A 104 -7.22 4.54 -10.34
C SER A 104 -8.57 4.53 -9.62
N ARG A 105 -9.13 5.70 -9.33
CA ARG A 105 -10.47 5.80 -8.73
C ARG A 105 -11.52 5.14 -9.63
N ALA A 106 -11.46 5.41 -10.93
CA ALA A 106 -12.39 4.85 -11.90
C ALA A 106 -12.29 3.32 -11.95
N ALA A 107 -11.06 2.79 -11.94
CA ALA A 107 -10.84 1.35 -11.95
C ALA A 107 -11.41 0.68 -10.69
N LEU A 108 -11.23 1.30 -9.52
CA LEU A 108 -11.75 0.76 -8.27
C LEU A 108 -13.27 0.92 -8.15
N ALA A 109 -13.83 2.00 -8.72
CA ALA A 109 -15.26 2.25 -8.65
C ALA A 109 -16.10 1.19 -9.38
N GLU A 110 -15.49 0.43 -10.28
CA GLU A 110 -16.18 -0.68 -10.94
C GLU A 110 -16.56 -1.80 -9.96
N GLN A 111 -15.81 -1.93 -8.85
CA GLN A 111 -16.00 -3.02 -7.89
C GLN A 111 -16.39 -2.53 -6.49
N TRP A 112 -16.21 -1.24 -6.20
CA TRP A 112 -16.39 -0.69 -4.86
C TRP A 112 -17.41 0.42 -4.85
N GLU A 113 -18.38 0.36 -3.93
CA GLU A 113 -19.33 1.45 -3.71
C GLU A 113 -18.65 2.62 -3.01
N GLU A 114 -17.85 2.32 -1.98
CA GLU A 114 -17.12 3.31 -1.22
C GLU A 114 -15.62 3.09 -1.45
N LEU A 115 -14.98 4.10 -2.06
CA LEU A 115 -13.57 4.01 -2.41
C LEU A 115 -12.68 4.10 -1.18
N PRO A 116 -11.53 3.37 -1.17
CA PRO A 116 -10.55 3.52 -0.09
C PRO A 116 -9.93 4.90 -0.13
N ARG A 117 -9.41 5.34 1.01
CA ARG A 117 -8.68 6.59 1.07
C ARG A 117 -7.40 6.49 0.25
N MET A 118 -7.05 7.58 -0.44
CA MET A 118 -5.88 7.65 -1.31
C MET A 118 -5.02 8.84 -0.95
N PHE A 119 -3.71 8.61 -0.90
CA PHE A 119 -2.71 9.63 -0.63
C PHE A 119 -1.74 9.73 -1.79
N VAL A 120 -1.19 10.91 -2.00
CA VAL A 120 -0.15 11.15 -3.01
C VAL A 120 1.14 11.50 -2.28
N SER A 121 2.23 10.82 -2.61
CA SER A 121 3.49 11.01 -1.89
C SER A 121 4.71 11.09 -2.80
N SER A 122 5.75 11.75 -2.28
CA SER A 122 7.07 11.78 -2.90
C SER A 122 8.12 11.81 -1.79
N SER A 123 9.02 10.83 -1.79
CA SER A 123 10.13 10.82 -0.86
C SER A 123 11.16 11.92 -1.17
N GLN A 124 11.25 12.33 -2.45
CA GLN A 124 12.18 13.39 -2.87
C GLN A 124 11.81 14.75 -2.31
N HIS A 125 10.54 15.05 -2.18
CA HIS A 125 10.04 16.36 -1.75
C HIS A 125 9.19 16.30 -0.49
N SER A 126 9.15 15.16 0.18
CA SER A 126 8.32 14.95 1.39
C SER A 126 6.84 15.26 1.16
N THR A 127 6.36 15.18 -0.08
CA THR A 127 4.96 15.40 -0.42
C THR A 127 4.08 14.36 0.27
N GLY A 128 3.00 14.82 0.90
CA GLY A 128 2.03 13.93 1.55
C GLY A 128 2.46 13.38 2.90
N ARG A 129 3.68 13.65 3.34
CA ARG A 129 4.21 13.12 4.60
C ARG A 129 3.35 13.48 5.80
N GLU A 130 3.03 14.76 5.95
CA GLU A 130 2.23 15.25 7.08
C GLU A 130 0.82 14.65 7.07
N GLU A 131 0.22 14.55 5.91
CA GLU A 131 -1.12 14.00 5.73
C GLU A 131 -1.15 12.52 6.12
N ILE A 132 -0.17 11.75 5.65
CA ILE A 132 -0.08 10.32 5.94
C ILE A 132 0.19 10.10 7.43
N LEU A 133 1.14 10.82 8.00
CA LEU A 133 1.46 10.70 9.44
C LEU A 133 0.28 11.10 10.31
N GLY A 134 -0.46 12.14 9.93
CA GLY A 134 -1.67 12.54 10.63
C GLY A 134 -2.73 11.45 10.60
N PHE A 135 -2.92 10.83 9.45
CA PHE A 135 -3.86 9.72 9.31
C PHE A 135 -3.47 8.52 10.18
N ILE A 136 -2.18 8.16 10.20
CA ILE A 136 -1.68 7.08 11.06
C ILE A 136 -1.94 7.40 12.52
N GLY A 137 -1.69 8.65 12.94
CA GLY A 137 -1.96 9.09 14.30
C GLY A 137 -3.42 8.91 14.69
N GLU A 138 -4.33 9.27 13.81
CA GLU A 138 -5.76 9.08 14.02
C GLU A 138 -6.13 7.60 14.17
N CYS A 139 -5.60 6.75 13.28
CA CYS A 139 -5.88 5.31 13.32
C CYS A 139 -5.39 4.64 14.60
N LEU A 140 -4.28 5.11 15.14
CA LEU A 140 -3.66 4.52 16.33
C LEU A 140 -3.99 5.24 17.64
N ASN A 141 -4.68 6.36 17.58
CA ASN A 141 -4.97 7.22 18.74
C ASN A 141 -3.69 7.70 19.43
N VAL A 142 -2.71 8.12 18.61
CA VAL A 142 -1.43 8.65 19.15
C VAL A 142 -1.14 10.06 18.65
#